data_6bf209752368ce13137df7badae16d5e
#
_entry.id   6bf209752368ce13137df7badae16d5e
#
_cell.length_a   1.000
_cell.length_b   1.000
_cell.length_c   1.000
_cell.angle_alpha   90.00
_cell.angle_beta   90.00
_cell.angle_gamma   90.00
#
_symmetry.space_group_name_H-M   'P 1'
#
loop_
_entity.id
_entity.type
_entity.pdbx_description
1 polymer ?
#
loop_
_entity_poly.entity_id
_entity_poly.type
_entity_poly.pdbx_seq_one_letter_code
_entity_poly.pdbx_strand_id
1 'polypeptide(L)'
;MEKGLVSIITPMYKGAEFVGDTIESVLKQTYTNWEMIIVDDCSPDDGAGINVVKRYADPRIKLIESKINKGSSGARNIALKEAQGQYIAFLDSDDMWPEEYLESQILFLSNKDVVIAYGGVQRIDENTKEKISSPFPRPDRVDYKDLLKVCPICPSATVYDLS
;
A
#
# COMPACT_ATOMS: atom_id res chain seq x y z
N MET A 1 12.68 9.18 -11.69
CA MET A 1 11.96 7.91 -11.35
C MET A 1 12.81 6.75 -11.82
N GLU A 2 12.95 5.74 -11.01
CA GLU A 2 13.69 4.51 -11.34
C GLU A 2 12.77 3.54 -12.06
N LYS A 3 13.19 3.10 -13.25
CA LYS A 3 12.39 2.24 -14.13
C LYS A 3 12.14 0.87 -13.50
N GLY A 4 10.88 0.48 -13.48
CA GLY A 4 10.43 -0.80 -12.90
C GLY A 4 10.34 -0.80 -11.37
N LEU A 5 10.85 0.22 -10.66
CA LEU A 5 10.73 0.29 -9.19
C LEU A 5 9.30 0.63 -8.79
N VAL A 6 8.79 -0.06 -7.77
CA VAL A 6 7.50 0.23 -7.14
C VAL A 6 7.75 0.92 -5.80
N SER A 7 7.25 2.15 -5.63
CA SER A 7 7.22 2.81 -4.32
C SER A 7 5.89 2.50 -3.64
N ILE A 8 5.96 1.76 -2.53
CA ILE A 8 4.81 1.38 -1.71
C ILE A 8 4.62 2.46 -0.64
N ILE A 9 3.47 3.10 -0.63
CA ILE A 9 3.13 4.25 0.21
C ILE A 9 2.21 3.79 1.34
N THR A 10 2.73 3.81 2.57
CA THR A 10 2.02 3.30 3.76
C THR A 10 1.88 4.37 4.83
N PRO A 11 0.70 4.99 4.96
CA PRO A 11 0.40 5.84 6.11
C PRO A 11 0.16 4.97 7.34
N MET A 12 0.72 5.34 8.49
CA MET A 12 0.54 4.65 9.76
C MET A 12 0.08 5.64 10.84
N TYR A 13 -0.97 5.28 11.57
CA TYR A 13 -1.42 5.98 12.77
C TYR A 13 -2.00 4.97 13.76
N LYS A 14 -1.35 4.81 14.93
CA LYS A 14 -1.68 3.77 15.93
C LYS A 14 -1.66 2.36 15.34
N GLY A 15 -0.70 2.09 14.41
CA GLY A 15 -0.65 0.86 13.64
C GLY A 15 0.17 -0.28 14.27
N ALA A 16 0.55 -0.19 15.56
CA ALA A 16 1.48 -1.13 16.20
C ALA A 16 1.03 -2.61 16.11
N GLU A 17 -0.28 -2.85 16.10
CA GLU A 17 -0.87 -4.19 16.08
C GLU A 17 -0.81 -4.84 14.69
N PHE A 18 -0.92 -4.03 13.62
CA PHE A 18 -1.12 -4.54 12.26
C PHE A 18 0.07 -4.33 11.32
N VAL A 19 0.87 -3.27 11.52
CA VAL A 19 1.92 -2.88 10.57
C VAL A 19 2.96 -3.98 10.34
N GLY A 20 3.16 -4.87 11.32
CA GLY A 20 4.02 -6.03 11.18
C GLY A 20 3.54 -6.98 10.10
N ASP A 21 2.24 -7.35 10.12
CA ASP A 21 1.63 -8.22 9.10
C ASP A 21 1.65 -7.56 7.72
N THR A 22 1.42 -6.25 7.66
CA THR A 22 1.53 -5.46 6.43
C THR A 22 2.94 -5.57 5.82
N ILE A 23 3.99 -5.34 6.62
CA ILE A 23 5.40 -5.44 6.18
C ILE A 23 5.72 -6.86 5.72
N GLU A 24 5.31 -7.88 6.49
CA GLU A 24 5.53 -9.29 6.12
C GLU A 24 4.88 -9.64 4.78
N SER A 25 3.71 -9.08 4.47
CA SER A 25 3.05 -9.29 3.18
C SER A 25 3.81 -8.69 2.00
N VAL A 26 4.51 -7.56 2.24
CA VAL A 26 5.36 -6.90 1.24
C VAL A 26 6.68 -7.67 1.05
N LEU A 27 7.28 -8.14 2.13
CA LEU A 27 8.51 -8.94 2.07
C LEU A 27 8.34 -10.26 1.30
N LYS A 28 7.12 -10.82 1.28
CA LYS A 28 6.76 -12.05 0.55
C LYS A 28 6.41 -11.84 -0.93
N GLN A 29 6.39 -10.60 -1.42
CA GLN A 29 6.04 -10.33 -2.81
C GLN A 29 7.01 -11.00 -3.79
N THR A 30 6.48 -11.67 -4.82
CA THR A 30 7.26 -12.29 -5.90
C THR A 30 7.98 -11.25 -6.75
N TYR A 31 7.38 -10.06 -6.91
CA TYR A 31 8.04 -8.90 -7.51
C TYR A 31 8.95 -8.23 -6.50
N THR A 32 10.27 -8.29 -6.70
CA THR A 32 11.27 -7.88 -5.68
C THR A 32 11.80 -6.46 -5.82
N ASN A 33 11.52 -5.76 -6.96
CA ASN A 33 12.00 -4.40 -7.21
C ASN A 33 11.04 -3.34 -6.64
N TRP A 34 11.06 -3.19 -5.32
CA TRP A 34 10.22 -2.24 -4.60
C TRP A 34 10.99 -1.53 -3.47
N GLU A 35 10.50 -0.37 -3.10
CA GLU A 35 10.75 0.31 -1.83
C GLU A 35 9.43 0.50 -1.08
N MET A 36 9.46 0.48 0.24
CA MET A 36 8.30 0.74 1.09
C MET A 36 8.57 1.96 1.96
N ILE A 37 7.69 2.96 1.87
CA ILE A 37 7.81 4.22 2.60
C ILE A 37 6.66 4.31 3.60
N ILE A 38 6.97 4.05 4.85
CA ILE A 38 6.03 4.09 5.97
C ILE A 38 6.12 5.46 6.64
N VAL A 39 5.00 6.16 6.76
CA VAL A 39 4.94 7.45 7.47
C VAL A 39 4.10 7.29 8.72
N ASP A 40 4.74 7.38 9.88
CA ASP A 40 4.04 7.53 11.15
C ASP A 40 3.49 8.96 11.27
N ASP A 41 2.17 9.08 11.30
CA ASP A 41 1.48 10.37 11.32
C ASP A 41 1.28 10.90 12.74
N CYS A 42 2.38 10.97 13.50
CA CYS A 42 2.41 11.44 14.89
C CYS A 42 1.48 10.60 15.79
N SER A 43 1.70 9.29 15.83
CA SER A 43 0.93 8.35 16.66
C SER A 43 1.15 8.63 18.14
N PRO A 44 0.08 8.77 18.95
CA PRO A 44 0.17 8.93 20.40
C PRO A 44 0.22 7.54 21.08
N ASP A 45 1.20 6.71 20.73
CA ASP A 45 1.37 5.33 21.18
C ASP A 45 2.78 5.08 21.75
N ASP A 46 3.44 6.15 22.23
CA ASP A 46 4.80 6.11 22.77
C ASP A 46 5.82 5.41 21.85
N GLY A 47 5.57 5.53 20.52
CA GLY A 47 6.43 4.93 19.49
C GLY A 47 6.26 3.44 19.31
N ALA A 48 5.17 2.85 19.76
CA ALA A 48 4.93 1.40 19.65
C ALA A 48 4.95 0.95 18.18
N GLY A 49 4.22 1.64 17.28
CA GLY A 49 4.23 1.34 15.84
C GLY A 49 5.61 1.53 15.21
N ILE A 50 6.29 2.62 15.55
CA ILE A 50 7.65 2.93 15.12
C ILE A 50 8.62 1.80 15.52
N ASN A 51 8.51 1.29 16.75
CA ASN A 51 9.36 0.21 17.24
C ASN A 51 9.11 -1.11 16.52
N VAL A 52 7.87 -1.38 16.09
CA VAL A 52 7.58 -2.55 15.23
C VAL A 52 8.30 -2.42 13.90
N VAL A 53 8.17 -1.29 13.20
CA VAL A 53 8.83 -1.07 11.91
C VAL A 53 10.34 -1.17 12.01
N LYS A 54 10.95 -0.59 13.07
CA LYS A 54 12.41 -0.62 13.29
C LYS A 54 13.02 -2.01 13.55
N ARG A 55 12.20 -3.04 13.78
CA ARG A 55 12.68 -4.44 13.87
C ARG A 55 13.02 -5.04 12.50
N TYR A 56 12.48 -4.48 11.43
CA TYR A 56 12.75 -4.95 10.08
C TYR A 56 14.00 -4.26 9.53
N ALA A 57 15.09 -5.04 9.43
CA ALA A 57 16.40 -4.55 8.96
C ALA A 57 16.56 -4.64 7.43
N ASP A 58 15.47 -4.38 6.67
CA ASP A 58 15.51 -4.38 5.21
C ASP A 58 15.76 -2.95 4.70
N PRO A 59 16.82 -2.70 3.90
CA PRO A 59 17.16 -1.37 3.43
C PRO A 59 16.13 -0.75 2.47
N ARG A 60 15.21 -1.57 1.94
CA ARG A 60 14.11 -1.09 1.08
C ARG A 60 12.96 -0.47 1.88
N ILE A 61 12.93 -0.66 3.22
CA ILE A 61 11.90 -0.12 4.10
C ILE A 61 12.40 1.19 4.73
N LYS A 62 11.71 2.28 4.45
CA LYS A 62 11.99 3.62 4.98
C LYS A 62 10.89 4.03 5.95
N LEU A 63 11.26 4.48 7.15
CA LEU A 63 10.34 5.02 8.14
C LEU A 63 10.53 6.54 8.23
N ILE A 64 9.43 7.28 8.15
CA ILE A 64 9.38 8.73 8.35
C ILE A 64 8.47 9.03 9.53
N GLU A 65 8.99 9.74 10.52
CA GLU A 65 8.26 10.15 11.73
C GLU A 65 7.76 11.58 11.54
N SER A 66 6.44 11.76 11.38
CA SER A 66 5.83 13.09 11.27
C SER A 66 5.72 13.74 12.66
N LYS A 67 6.03 15.03 12.74
CA LYS A 67 5.93 15.78 14.00
C LYS A 67 4.51 16.24 14.35
N ILE A 68 3.61 16.20 13.38
CA ILE A 68 2.20 16.60 13.55
C ILE A 68 1.31 15.63 12.76
N ASN A 69 0.15 15.33 13.32
CA ASN A 69 -0.85 14.54 12.63
C ASN A 69 -1.47 15.36 11.47
N LYS A 70 -1.40 14.82 10.26
CA LYS A 70 -1.93 15.43 9.03
C LYS A 70 -3.04 14.59 8.40
N GLY A 71 -3.42 13.50 9.02
CA GLY A 71 -4.34 12.50 8.51
C GLY A 71 -3.71 11.63 7.40
N SER A 72 -4.40 10.57 7.03
CA SER A 72 -3.90 9.58 6.05
C SER A 72 -3.47 10.20 4.73
N SER A 73 -4.21 11.18 4.22
CA SER A 73 -3.86 11.90 2.99
C SER A 73 -2.57 12.71 3.13
N GLY A 74 -2.39 13.38 4.29
CA GLY A 74 -1.16 14.12 4.59
C GLY A 74 0.06 13.22 4.71
N ALA A 75 -0.08 12.08 5.37
CA ALA A 75 0.97 11.06 5.48
C ALA A 75 1.33 10.48 4.11
N ARG A 76 0.34 10.15 3.27
CA ARG A 76 0.59 9.70 1.88
C ARG A 76 1.33 10.76 1.07
N ASN A 77 0.99 12.04 1.20
CA ASN A 77 1.69 13.13 0.52
C ASN A 77 3.14 13.30 1.00
N ILE A 78 3.46 12.99 2.24
CA ILE A 78 4.84 12.98 2.75
C ILE A 78 5.59 11.83 2.06
N ALA A 79 5.05 10.61 2.08
CA ALA A 79 5.68 9.45 1.47
C ALA A 79 5.89 9.61 -0.05
N LEU A 80 4.91 10.19 -0.76
CA LEU A 80 5.00 10.44 -2.20
C LEU A 80 6.16 11.38 -2.60
N LYS A 81 6.58 12.28 -1.73
CA LYS A 81 7.74 13.16 -1.99
C LYS A 81 9.08 12.42 -1.95
N GLU A 82 9.13 11.32 -1.24
CA GLU A 82 10.31 10.47 -1.08
C GLU A 82 10.34 9.30 -2.08
N ALA A 83 9.21 9.07 -2.78
CA ALA A 83 9.07 8.00 -3.75
C ALA A 83 9.96 8.20 -4.96
N GLN A 84 10.69 7.14 -5.35
CA GLN A 84 11.63 7.14 -6.48
C GLN A 84 11.15 6.27 -7.65
N GLY A 85 10.15 5.42 -7.40
CA GLY A 85 9.66 4.43 -8.35
C GLY A 85 8.89 5.01 -9.53
N GLN A 86 8.93 4.28 -10.63
CA GLN A 86 8.03 4.47 -11.77
C GLN A 86 6.58 4.18 -11.36
N TYR A 87 6.39 3.17 -10.53
CA TYR A 87 5.07 2.77 -10.06
C TYR A 87 4.83 3.23 -8.63
N ILE A 88 3.62 3.69 -8.36
CA ILE A 88 3.16 4.03 -7.00
C ILE A 88 2.06 3.05 -6.61
N ALA A 89 2.25 2.36 -5.50
CA ALA A 89 1.26 1.48 -4.89
C ALA A 89 0.90 1.99 -3.51
N PHE A 90 -0.39 2.07 -3.20
CA PHE A 90 -0.84 2.41 -1.84
C PHE A 90 -1.15 1.14 -1.06
N LEU A 91 -0.72 1.11 0.20
CA LEU A 91 -1.00 0.03 1.14
C LEU A 91 -1.19 0.62 2.53
N ASP A 92 -2.39 0.52 3.08
CA ASP A 92 -2.65 0.99 4.44
C ASP A 92 -2.01 0.03 5.47
N SER A 93 -1.63 0.55 6.64
CA SER A 93 -0.81 -0.18 7.63
C SER A 93 -1.54 -1.31 8.36
N ASP A 94 -2.80 -1.55 8.02
CA ASP A 94 -3.69 -2.61 8.52
C ASP A 94 -4.20 -3.54 7.41
N ASP A 95 -3.69 -3.38 6.18
CA ASP A 95 -3.99 -4.23 5.03
C ASP A 95 -2.81 -5.13 4.65
N MET A 96 -3.08 -6.21 3.90
CA MET A 96 -2.08 -7.16 3.41
C MET A 96 -2.31 -7.49 1.94
N TRP A 97 -1.24 -7.82 1.24
CA TRP A 97 -1.27 -8.28 -0.14
C TRP A 97 -0.99 -9.79 -0.26
N PRO A 98 -1.65 -10.51 -1.19
CA PRO A 98 -1.19 -11.83 -1.65
C PRO A 98 0.22 -11.74 -2.25
N GLU A 99 0.96 -12.84 -2.25
CA GLU A 99 2.37 -12.87 -2.67
C GLU A 99 2.59 -12.42 -4.12
N GLU A 100 1.66 -12.69 -5.03
CA GLU A 100 1.74 -12.34 -6.44
C GLU A 100 1.07 -10.98 -6.79
N TYR A 101 0.67 -10.20 -5.78
CA TYR A 101 -0.09 -8.98 -6.04
C TYR A 101 0.67 -7.98 -6.91
N LEU A 102 1.89 -7.58 -6.53
CA LEU A 102 2.68 -6.61 -7.30
C LEU A 102 3.00 -7.13 -8.69
N GLU A 103 3.43 -8.38 -8.82
CA GLU A 103 3.76 -8.97 -10.11
C GLU A 103 2.57 -8.93 -11.07
N SER A 104 1.39 -9.30 -10.59
CA SER A 104 0.17 -9.28 -11.39
C SER A 104 -0.22 -7.87 -11.85
N GLN A 105 -0.11 -6.87 -10.96
CA GLN A 105 -0.44 -5.47 -11.29
C GLN A 105 0.56 -4.88 -12.29
N ILE A 106 1.87 -5.11 -12.09
CA ILE A 106 2.91 -4.62 -13.00
C ILE A 106 2.80 -5.27 -14.37
N LEU A 107 2.55 -6.59 -14.41
CA LEU A 107 2.32 -7.29 -15.68
C LEU A 107 1.09 -6.74 -16.41
N PHE A 108 0.01 -6.44 -15.69
CA PHE A 108 -1.20 -5.85 -16.29
C PHE A 108 -0.89 -4.46 -16.86
N LEU A 109 -0.24 -3.56 -16.11
CA LEU A 109 0.12 -2.22 -16.55
C LEU A 109 1.04 -2.25 -17.78
N SER A 110 2.03 -3.17 -17.79
CA SER A 110 2.98 -3.31 -18.90
C SER A 110 2.35 -3.77 -20.22
N ASN A 111 1.21 -4.45 -20.15
CA ASN A 111 0.53 -5.03 -21.33
C ASN A 111 -0.72 -4.25 -21.76
N LYS A 112 -1.03 -3.15 -21.10
CA LYS A 112 -2.24 -2.37 -21.37
C LYS A 112 -1.92 -0.89 -21.52
N ASP A 113 -2.67 -0.21 -22.37
CA ASP A 113 -2.63 1.25 -22.48
C ASP A 113 -3.51 1.88 -21.37
N VAL A 114 -3.09 1.65 -20.13
CA VAL A 114 -3.73 2.15 -18.91
C VAL A 114 -2.65 2.58 -17.93
N VAL A 115 -2.95 3.60 -17.14
CA VAL A 115 -2.03 4.17 -16.13
C VAL A 115 -2.39 3.78 -14.70
N ILE A 116 -3.50 3.07 -14.50
CA ILE A 116 -3.99 2.64 -13.19
C ILE A 116 -4.47 1.20 -13.30
N ALA A 117 -3.95 0.34 -12.42
CA ALA A 117 -4.46 -1.00 -12.18
C ALA A 117 -5.01 -1.09 -10.76
N TYR A 118 -6.09 -1.85 -10.56
CA TYR A 118 -6.64 -2.10 -9.24
C TYR A 118 -7.15 -3.52 -9.10
N GLY A 119 -7.03 -4.05 -7.87
CA GLY A 119 -7.46 -5.40 -7.52
C GLY A 119 -8.78 -5.46 -6.77
N GLY A 120 -9.28 -6.67 -6.56
CA GLY A 120 -10.35 -6.96 -5.62
C GLY A 120 -9.88 -6.83 -4.17
N VAL A 121 -10.85 -6.69 -3.25
CA VAL A 121 -10.61 -6.63 -1.80
C VAL A 121 -11.33 -7.78 -1.12
N GLN A 122 -10.63 -8.46 -0.22
CA GLN A 122 -11.12 -9.55 0.60
C GLN A 122 -11.00 -9.17 2.07
N ARG A 123 -12.09 -9.29 2.82
CA ARG A 123 -12.01 -9.18 4.29
C ARG A 123 -11.48 -10.46 4.89
N ILE A 124 -10.61 -10.31 5.86
CA ILE A 124 -10.06 -11.39 6.66
C ILE A 124 -10.32 -11.11 8.15
N ASP A 125 -10.36 -12.16 8.95
CA ASP A 125 -10.39 -12.06 10.41
C ASP A 125 -9.01 -11.66 10.93
N GLU A 126 -8.95 -10.70 11.83
CA GLU A 126 -7.67 -10.15 12.32
C GLU A 126 -6.85 -11.18 13.12
N ASN A 127 -7.50 -12.11 13.81
CA ASN A 127 -6.84 -13.10 14.66
C ASN A 127 -6.48 -14.38 13.90
N THR A 128 -7.45 -14.92 13.14
CA THR A 128 -7.28 -16.20 12.43
C THR A 128 -6.68 -16.05 11.06
N LYS A 129 -6.71 -14.83 10.49
CA LYS A 129 -6.33 -14.52 9.10
C LYS A 129 -7.18 -15.26 8.06
N GLU A 130 -8.30 -15.85 8.47
CA GLU A 130 -9.22 -16.53 7.57
C GLU A 130 -10.13 -15.55 6.83
N LYS A 131 -10.55 -15.93 5.64
CA LYS A 131 -11.49 -15.13 4.83
C LYS A 131 -12.87 -15.18 5.46
N ILE A 132 -13.43 -14.02 5.82
CA ILE A 132 -14.75 -13.89 6.47
C ILE A 132 -15.88 -13.49 5.51
N SER A 133 -15.56 -13.21 4.25
CA SER A 133 -16.55 -12.88 3.22
C SER A 133 -16.07 -13.32 1.85
N SER A 134 -16.97 -13.31 0.85
CA SER A 134 -16.54 -13.36 -0.55
C SER A 134 -15.81 -12.06 -0.91
N PRO A 135 -14.88 -12.08 -1.89
CA PRO A 135 -14.27 -10.87 -2.39
C PRO A 135 -15.33 -9.84 -2.82
N PHE A 136 -15.07 -8.56 -2.54
CA PHE A 136 -15.95 -7.51 -3.04
C PHE A 136 -15.85 -7.46 -4.55
N PRO A 137 -16.99 -7.55 -5.28
CA PRO A 137 -16.97 -7.44 -6.73
C PRO A 137 -16.45 -6.06 -7.13
N ARG A 138 -15.61 -6.05 -8.16
CA ARG A 138 -15.09 -4.82 -8.76
C ARG A 138 -15.42 -4.86 -10.25
N PRO A 139 -15.78 -3.72 -10.87
CA PRO A 139 -15.90 -3.66 -12.31
C PRO A 139 -14.52 -3.85 -12.96
N ASP A 140 -14.50 -4.50 -14.14
CA ASP A 140 -13.25 -4.70 -14.90
C ASP A 140 -12.65 -3.37 -15.39
N ARG A 141 -13.48 -2.35 -15.54
CA ARG A 141 -13.09 -1.01 -15.95
C ARG A 141 -13.97 0.02 -15.26
N VAL A 142 -13.36 1.13 -14.88
CA VAL A 142 -14.03 2.28 -14.27
C VAL A 142 -13.70 3.52 -15.08
N ASP A 143 -14.72 4.26 -15.50
CA ASP A 143 -14.54 5.55 -16.14
C ASP A 143 -14.81 6.71 -15.17
N TYR A 144 -14.59 7.94 -15.64
CA TYR A 144 -14.80 9.14 -14.82
C TYR A 144 -16.23 9.27 -14.32
N LYS A 145 -17.24 8.88 -15.14
CA LYS A 145 -18.65 8.98 -14.75
C LYS A 145 -19.01 7.98 -13.66
N ASP A 146 -18.37 6.82 -13.65
CA ASP A 146 -18.55 5.82 -12.61
C ASP A 146 -17.97 6.33 -11.29
N LEU A 147 -16.78 6.92 -11.31
CA LEU A 147 -16.13 7.52 -10.13
C LEU A 147 -16.95 8.66 -9.50
N LEU A 148 -17.71 9.41 -10.30
CA LEU A 148 -18.60 10.45 -9.79
C LEU A 148 -19.82 9.90 -9.02
N LYS A 149 -20.21 8.65 -9.28
CA LYS A 149 -21.35 8.01 -8.60
C LYS A 149 -20.91 7.32 -7.32
N VAL A 150 -19.87 6.48 -7.43
CA VAL A 150 -19.27 5.74 -6.33
C VAL A 150 -17.83 5.40 -6.69
N CYS A 151 -16.92 5.51 -5.75
CA CYS A 151 -15.56 5.06 -5.95
C CYS A 151 -15.43 3.57 -5.54
N PRO A 152 -15.36 2.63 -6.51
CA PRO A 152 -15.20 1.21 -6.21
C PRO A 152 -13.75 0.83 -5.94
N ILE A 153 -12.83 1.79 -6.04
CA ILE A 153 -11.38 1.57 -5.95
C ILE A 153 -10.95 1.73 -4.49
N CYS A 154 -10.30 0.70 -3.95
CA CYS A 154 -9.66 0.73 -2.64
C CYS A 154 -8.20 1.19 -2.81
N PRO A 155 -7.71 2.17 -2.05
CA PRO A 155 -6.31 2.60 -2.14
C PRO A 155 -5.33 1.43 -1.99
N SER A 156 -5.50 0.58 -0.98
CA SER A 156 -4.61 -0.58 -0.73
C SER A 156 -4.62 -1.64 -1.83
N ALA A 157 -5.47 -1.51 -2.83
CA ALA A 157 -5.56 -2.41 -3.97
C ALA A 157 -5.26 -1.72 -5.31
N THR A 158 -4.48 -0.63 -5.30
CA THR A 158 -4.28 0.22 -6.49
C THR A 158 -2.80 0.48 -6.75
N VAL A 159 -2.41 0.36 -8.03
CA VAL A 159 -1.07 0.69 -8.53
C VAL A 159 -1.19 1.66 -9.70
N TYR A 160 -0.37 2.70 -9.69
CA TYR A 160 -0.29 3.75 -10.70
C TYR A 160 1.03 3.66 -11.45
N ASP A 161 1.00 3.81 -12.78
CA ASP A 161 2.18 4.03 -13.61
C ASP A 161 2.34 5.53 -13.87
N LEU A 162 3.52 6.06 -13.55
CA LEU A 162 3.85 7.48 -13.72
C LEU A 162 4.70 7.76 -14.99
N SER A 163 4.93 6.75 -15.84
CA SER A 163 5.74 6.90 -17.05
C SER A 163 5.08 7.76 -18.14
#